data_4b7c2d0bb0af60b47961c52bab385c97
#
_entry.id   4b7c2d0bb0af60b47961c52bab385c97
#
_cell.length_a   1.000
_cell.length_b   1.000
_cell.length_c   1.000
_cell.angle_alpha   90.00
_cell.angle_beta   90.00
_cell.angle_gamma   90.00
#
_symmetry.space_group_name_H-M   'P 1'
#
loop_
_entity.id
_entity.type
_entity.pdbx_description
1 polymer ?
#
loop_
_entity_poly.entity_id
_entity_poly.type
_entity_poly.pdbx_seq_one_letter_code
_entity_poly.pdbx_strand_id
1 'polypeptide(L)'
;MDRFFEWDEKKADINFRKHQVRFEDAARVFDDPFAVTDQDRIENGEQRWKTVGMIDGHLLILVAHTLRFEDAGIEVVRIISSRRLDRAERKRYEHS
;
A
#
# COMPACT_ATOMS: atom_id res chain seq x y z
N MET A 1 1.97 18.49 3.54
CA MET A 1 1.15 17.55 4.32
C MET A 1 2.02 16.43 4.85
N ASP A 2 1.98 16.22 6.14
CA ASP A 2 2.73 15.12 6.75
C ASP A 2 1.99 13.82 6.58
N ARG A 3 2.72 12.75 6.33
CA ARG A 3 2.18 11.42 6.17
C ARG A 3 2.86 10.47 7.15
N PHE A 4 2.06 9.71 7.90
CA PHE A 4 2.55 8.72 8.83
C PHE A 4 1.99 7.35 8.47
N PHE A 5 2.78 6.32 8.73
CA PHE A 5 2.40 4.94 8.48
C PHE A 5 2.22 4.21 9.81
N GLU A 6 1.23 3.36 9.87
CA GLU A 6 1.04 2.47 11.01
C GLU A 6 0.61 1.10 10.52
N TRP A 7 0.81 0.09 11.34
CA TRP A 7 0.36 -1.26 11.05
C TRP A 7 0.42 -2.11 12.30
N ASP A 8 -0.21 -3.27 12.23
CA ASP A 8 -0.18 -4.30 13.26
C ASP A 8 1.02 -5.21 13.00
N GLU A 9 1.90 -5.36 13.99
CA GLU A 9 3.13 -6.14 13.81
C GLU A 9 2.87 -7.61 13.51
N LYS A 10 1.81 -8.20 14.06
CA LYS A 10 1.45 -9.59 13.77
C LYS A 10 1.05 -9.74 12.31
N LYS A 11 0.28 -8.78 11.79
CA LYS A 11 -0.11 -8.78 10.38
C LYS A 11 1.10 -8.58 9.48
N ALA A 12 2.04 -7.76 9.89
CA ALA A 12 3.29 -7.55 9.14
C ALA A 12 4.07 -8.85 9.03
N ASP A 13 4.19 -9.61 10.13
CA ASP A 13 4.88 -10.90 10.12
C ASP A 13 4.19 -11.92 9.23
N ILE A 14 2.87 -12.03 9.33
CA ILE A 14 2.09 -12.94 8.49
C ILE A 14 2.24 -12.57 7.03
N ASN A 15 2.17 -11.28 6.73
CA ASN A 15 2.30 -10.79 5.37
C ASN A 15 3.68 -11.13 4.80
N PHE A 16 4.73 -10.94 5.58
CA PHE A 16 6.07 -11.24 5.13
C PHE A 16 6.25 -12.73 4.84
N ARG A 17 5.74 -13.59 5.69
CA ARG A 17 5.80 -15.04 5.47
C ARG A 17 5.07 -15.46 4.20
N LYS A 18 3.95 -14.80 3.92
CA LYS A 18 3.09 -15.16 2.79
C LYS A 18 3.59 -14.55 1.46
N HIS A 19 4.05 -13.33 1.48
CA HIS A 19 4.35 -12.56 0.27
C HIS A 19 5.78 -12.08 0.13
N GLN A 20 6.59 -12.23 1.17
CA GLN A 20 8.00 -11.79 1.19
C GLN A 20 8.16 -10.28 0.99
N VAL A 21 7.16 -9.50 1.39
CA VAL A 21 7.20 -8.04 1.33
C VAL A 21 7.04 -7.51 2.75
N ARG A 22 7.97 -6.66 3.15
CA ARG A 22 7.93 -6.00 4.45
C ARG A 22 7.04 -4.76 4.37
N PHE A 23 6.32 -4.46 5.45
CA PHE A 23 5.50 -3.25 5.47
C PHE A 23 6.35 -1.99 5.39
N GLU A 24 7.55 -2.00 5.93
CA GLU A 24 8.50 -0.90 5.80
C GLU A 24 8.80 -0.60 4.32
N ASP A 25 8.95 -1.65 3.52
CA ASP A 25 9.18 -1.50 2.09
C ASP A 25 7.90 -1.09 1.36
N ALA A 26 6.76 -1.62 1.79
CA ALA A 26 5.47 -1.24 1.22
C ALA A 26 5.19 0.26 1.40
N ALA A 27 5.58 0.82 2.53
CA ALA A 27 5.43 2.26 2.79
C ALA A 27 6.17 3.10 1.75
N ARG A 28 7.28 2.60 1.20
CA ARG A 28 8.06 3.32 0.19
C ARG A 28 7.34 3.48 -1.14
N VAL A 29 6.30 2.70 -1.38
CA VAL A 29 5.47 2.84 -2.58
C VAL A 29 4.87 4.25 -2.65
N PHE A 30 4.57 4.85 -1.51
CA PHE A 30 3.97 6.17 -1.44
C PHE A 30 4.95 7.30 -1.80
N ASP A 31 6.23 6.98 -1.95
CA ASP A 31 7.25 7.92 -2.42
C ASP A 31 7.38 7.88 -3.95
N ASP A 32 6.76 6.92 -4.61
CA ASP A 32 6.78 6.84 -6.07
C ASP A 32 5.84 7.91 -6.62
N PRO A 33 6.37 8.89 -7.41
CA PRO A 33 5.52 9.95 -7.97
C PRO A 33 4.48 9.44 -8.96
N PHE A 34 4.65 8.22 -9.46
CA PHE A 34 3.71 7.61 -10.40
C PHE A 34 2.79 6.58 -9.74
N ALA A 35 2.81 6.50 -8.42
CA ALA A 35 1.92 5.57 -7.70
C ALA A 35 0.46 5.91 -7.98
N VAL A 36 -0.37 4.86 -8.12
CA VAL A 36 -1.80 5.00 -8.41
C VAL A 36 -2.58 4.43 -7.24
N THR A 37 -3.51 5.22 -6.72
CA THR A 37 -4.38 4.81 -5.62
C THR A 37 -5.81 4.72 -6.12
N ASP A 38 -6.43 3.57 -5.90
CA ASP A 38 -7.82 3.31 -6.26
C ASP A 38 -8.61 2.88 -5.03
N GLN A 39 -9.92 3.14 -5.08
CA GLN A 39 -10.82 2.62 -4.06
C GLN A 39 -10.90 1.10 -4.18
N ASP A 40 -10.94 0.45 -3.02
CA ASP A 40 -11.20 -0.97 -2.91
C ASP A 40 -12.55 -1.14 -2.18
N ARG A 41 -12.75 -2.25 -1.53
CA ARG A 41 -14.01 -2.54 -0.85
C ARG A 41 -14.14 -1.75 0.46
N ILE A 42 -15.38 -1.66 0.94
CA ILE A 42 -15.65 -1.20 2.29
C ILE A 42 -15.72 -2.45 3.18
N GLU A 43 -15.00 -2.44 4.27
CA GLU A 43 -14.96 -3.57 5.20
C GLU A 43 -15.14 -3.06 6.62
N ASN A 44 -16.12 -3.62 7.34
CA ASN A 44 -16.46 -3.18 8.70
C ASN A 44 -16.73 -1.67 8.77
N GLY A 45 -17.40 -1.13 7.75
CA GLY A 45 -17.72 0.29 7.70
C GLY A 45 -16.58 1.21 7.33
N GLU A 46 -15.41 0.65 6.99
CA GLU A 46 -14.23 1.43 6.67
C GLU A 46 -13.83 1.24 5.21
N GLN A 47 -13.62 2.35 4.50
CA GLN A 47 -13.17 2.31 3.12
C GLN A 47 -11.73 1.83 3.04
N ARG A 48 -11.50 0.78 2.26
CA ARG A 48 -10.16 0.28 1.93
C ARG A 48 -9.72 0.89 0.62
N TRP A 49 -8.41 1.05 0.50
CA TRP A 49 -7.75 1.58 -0.69
C TRP A 49 -6.66 0.63 -1.11
N LYS A 50 -6.28 0.70 -2.37
CA LYS A 50 -5.09 -0.02 -2.85
C LYS A 50 -4.23 0.96 -3.63
N THR A 51 -2.95 0.95 -3.33
CA THR A 51 -1.96 1.78 -4.01
C THR A 51 -0.94 0.87 -4.66
N VAL A 52 -0.69 1.12 -5.93
CA VAL A 52 0.34 0.40 -6.69
C VAL A 52 1.45 1.38 -7.01
N GLY A 53 2.67 0.98 -6.73
CA GLY A 53 3.84 1.79 -7.06
C GLY A 53 5.09 0.94 -7.14
N MET A 54 6.15 1.58 -7.58
CA MET A 54 7.43 0.92 -7.79
C MET A 54 8.42 1.32 -6.70
N ILE A 55 9.16 0.35 -6.20
CA ILE A 55 10.27 0.60 -5.29
C ILE A 55 11.55 0.07 -5.93
N ASP A 56 12.67 0.69 -5.57
CA ASP A 56 14.01 0.30 -6.04
C ASP A 56 14.13 0.22 -7.57
N GLY A 57 13.29 0.97 -8.28
CA GLY A 57 13.35 1.07 -9.74
C GLY A 57 12.85 -0.13 -10.52
N HIS A 58 12.40 -1.19 -9.84
CA HIS A 58 11.99 -2.41 -10.55
C HIS A 58 10.90 -3.25 -9.89
N LEU A 59 10.62 -3.07 -8.61
CA LEU A 59 9.62 -3.87 -7.90
C LEU A 59 8.29 -3.15 -7.86
N LEU A 60 7.27 -3.74 -8.48
CA LEU A 60 5.90 -3.22 -8.42
C LEU A 60 5.16 -3.91 -7.28
N ILE A 61 4.68 -3.09 -6.35
CA ILE A 61 4.04 -3.55 -5.11
C ILE A 61 2.63 -2.99 -5.04
N LEU A 62 1.69 -3.83 -4.65
CA LEU A 62 0.33 -3.44 -4.32
C LEU A 62 0.19 -3.39 -2.81
N VAL A 63 -0.29 -2.27 -2.29
CA VAL A 63 -0.48 -2.07 -0.86
C VAL A 63 -1.96 -1.85 -0.59
N ALA A 64 -2.55 -2.71 0.24
CA ALA A 64 -3.91 -2.51 0.74
C ALA A 64 -3.81 -1.72 2.04
N HIS A 65 -4.60 -0.65 2.16
CA HIS A 65 -4.48 0.25 3.30
C HIS A 65 -5.77 1.00 3.56
N THR A 66 -5.83 1.67 4.70
CA THR A 66 -6.86 2.66 4.97
C THR A 66 -6.21 4.04 4.95
N LEU A 67 -7.04 5.07 4.95
CA LEU A 67 -6.61 6.46 5.02
C LEU A 67 -7.45 7.17 6.07
N ARG A 68 -6.81 7.93 6.93
CA ARG A 68 -7.53 8.86 7.79
C ARG A 68 -6.73 10.15 7.91
N PHE A 69 -7.43 11.23 8.14
CA PHE A 69 -6.82 12.52 8.31
C PHE A 69 -7.02 12.96 9.76
N GLU A 70 -5.94 13.38 10.39
CA GLU A 70 -5.96 13.93 11.73
C GLU A 70 -5.77 15.43 11.67
N ASP A 71 -5.84 16.09 12.83
CA ASP A 71 -5.72 17.53 12.91
C ASP A 71 -4.41 18.03 12.29
N ALA A 72 -4.42 19.27 11.80
CA ALA A 72 -3.28 19.91 11.15
C ALA A 72 -2.87 19.28 9.82
N GLY A 73 -3.79 18.58 9.14
CA GLY A 73 -3.53 18.03 7.82
C GLY A 73 -2.64 16.78 7.80
N ILE A 74 -2.55 16.11 8.93
CA ILE A 74 -1.78 14.87 9.02
C ILE A 74 -2.56 13.73 8.38
N GLU A 75 -1.94 13.06 7.42
CA GLU A 75 -2.50 11.87 6.79
C GLU A 75 -1.90 10.63 7.45
N VAL A 76 -2.74 9.70 7.87
CA VAL A 76 -2.27 8.42 8.44
C VAL A 76 -2.68 7.30 7.51
N VAL A 77 -1.69 6.55 7.04
CA VAL A 77 -1.87 5.37 6.19
C VAL A 77 -1.68 4.14 7.06
N ARG A 78 -2.75 3.36 7.25
CA ARG A 78 -2.66 2.09 7.96
C ARG A 78 -2.50 0.98 6.94
N ILE A 79 -1.32 0.36 6.91
CA ILE A 79 -1.03 -0.74 5.99
C ILE A 79 -1.67 -2.02 6.51
N ILE A 80 -2.39 -2.72 5.61
CA ILE A 80 -3.11 -3.93 5.96
C ILE A 80 -2.44 -5.16 5.34
N SER A 81 -2.03 -5.04 4.08
CA SER A 81 -1.32 -6.11 3.38
C SER A 81 -0.52 -5.51 2.23
N SER A 82 0.48 -6.25 1.79
CA SER A 82 1.28 -5.86 0.65
C SER A 82 1.78 -7.11 -0.08
N ARG A 83 1.86 -7.01 -1.39
CA ARG A 83 2.35 -8.11 -2.22
C ARG A 83 2.87 -7.56 -3.54
N ARG A 84 3.65 -8.36 -4.22
CA ARG A 84 4.06 -8.03 -5.58
C ARG A 84 2.86 -8.17 -6.52
N LEU A 85 2.87 -7.39 -7.58
CA LEU A 85 1.87 -7.54 -8.63
C LEU A 85 2.08 -8.89 -9.33
N ASP A 86 0.98 -9.55 -9.70
CA ASP A 86 1.06 -10.70 -10.58
C ASP A 86 1.28 -10.22 -12.03
N ARG A 87 1.47 -11.17 -12.92
CA ARG A 87 1.81 -10.87 -14.33
C ARG A 87 0.73 -10.04 -15.01
N ALA A 88 -0.53 -10.37 -14.80
CA ALA A 88 -1.65 -9.66 -15.41
C ALA A 88 -1.76 -8.23 -14.87
N GLU A 89 -1.58 -8.07 -13.57
CA GLU A 89 -1.60 -6.77 -12.93
C GLU A 89 -0.46 -5.87 -13.42
N ARG A 90 0.74 -6.44 -13.57
CA ARG A 90 1.89 -5.70 -14.10
C ARG A 90 1.59 -5.19 -15.50
N LYS A 91 1.02 -6.03 -16.33
CA LYS A 91 0.67 -5.64 -17.71
C LYS A 91 -0.30 -4.47 -17.72
N ARG A 92 -1.34 -4.52 -16.89
CA ARG A 92 -2.31 -3.43 -16.78
C ARG A 92 -1.66 -2.15 -16.30
N TYR A 93 -0.78 -2.23 -15.31
CA TYR A 93 -0.07 -1.07 -14.78
C TYR A 93 0.83 -0.44 -15.84
N GLU A 94 1.58 -1.24 -16.58
CA GLU A 94 2.52 -0.76 -17.59
C GLU A 94 1.81 -0.12 -18.78
N HIS A 95 0.57 -0.49 -19.04
CA HIS A 95 -0.21 0.02 -20.18
C HIS A 95 -1.29 1.04 -19.78
N SER A 96 -1.31 1.44 -18.53
CA SER A 96 -2.30 2.43 -18.06
C SER A 96 -1.83 3.87 -18.30
#